data_b2a62a82f3c8186fd382c87efefef0f4
#
_entry.id   b2a62a82f3c8186fd382c87efefef0f4
#
_cell.length_a   1.000
_cell.length_b   1.000
_cell.length_c   1.000
_cell.angle_alpha   90.00
_cell.angle_beta   90.00
_cell.angle_gamma   90.00
#
_symmetry.space_group_name_H-M   'P 1'
#
loop_
_entity.id
_entity.type
_entity.pdbx_description
1 polymer ?
#
loop_
_entity_poly.entity_id
_entity_poly.type
_entity_poly.pdbx_seq_one_letter_code
_entity_poly.pdbx_strand_id
1 'polypeptide(L)'
;ARLEAKIKSSKANLESIQATIAMQQSIIQSASETWQAVKHEEQKRLRDTERYEKLAQSAAISQQIIDNARFDYQQVAAKERKAANDFQVEKQRLAVLSAQEENVRASIEEVQAALTQALLDLEYTLVRAPIDGIVANRSAHTGSWVEGGTSLVSLVPVSELWVDANYKENQIAGMKPGMKAEIRADILKGELFHGHIESLSPATGASFSLIPI
;
A
#
# COMPACT_ATOMS: atom_id res chain seq x y z
N ALA A 1 -6.73 19.69 2.54
CA ALA A 1 -8.18 19.96 2.66
C ALA A 1 -9.03 19.16 1.65
N ARG A 2 -8.95 19.39 0.32
CA ARG A 2 -9.82 18.72 -0.68
C ARG A 2 -9.64 17.19 -0.69
N LEU A 3 -8.41 16.69 -0.71
CA LEU A 3 -8.10 15.26 -0.72
C LEU A 3 -8.52 14.58 0.60
N GLU A 4 -8.32 15.24 1.72
CA GLU A 4 -8.78 14.75 3.04
C GLU A 4 -10.31 14.62 3.10
N ALA A 5 -11.03 15.59 2.56
CA ALA A 5 -12.48 15.52 2.44
C ALA A 5 -12.93 14.35 1.55
N LYS A 6 -12.21 14.09 0.45
CA LYS A 6 -12.47 12.94 -0.43
C LYS A 6 -12.20 11.60 0.28
N ILE A 7 -11.12 11.49 1.04
CA ILE A 7 -10.83 10.30 1.87
C ILE A 7 -11.96 10.06 2.88
N LYS A 8 -12.42 11.12 3.57
CA LYS A 8 -13.51 11.01 4.53
C LYS A 8 -14.81 10.52 3.87
N SER A 9 -15.15 11.06 2.71
CA SER A 9 -16.33 10.61 1.93
C SER A 9 -16.21 9.16 1.49
N SER A 10 -15.04 8.74 0.97
CA SER A 10 -14.81 7.35 0.56
C SER A 10 -14.85 6.37 1.75
N LYS A 11 -14.37 6.78 2.93
CA LYS A 11 -14.48 5.98 4.15
C LYS A 11 -15.93 5.80 4.60
N ALA A 12 -16.75 6.85 4.54
CA ALA A 12 -18.19 6.75 4.84
C ALA A 12 -18.91 5.81 3.86
N ASN A 13 -18.52 5.83 2.58
CA ASN A 13 -19.04 4.88 1.59
C ASN A 13 -18.63 3.43 1.92
N LEU A 14 -17.38 3.22 2.35
CA LEU A 14 -16.90 1.90 2.80
C LEU A 14 -17.72 1.35 3.97
N GLU A 15 -17.99 2.18 5.00
CA GLU A 15 -18.84 1.80 6.13
C GLU A 15 -20.26 1.41 5.67
N SER A 16 -20.84 2.14 4.71
CA SER A 16 -22.14 1.82 4.14
C SER A 16 -22.15 0.46 3.45
N ILE A 17 -21.11 0.15 2.67
CA ILE A 17 -20.98 -1.15 2.00
C ILE A 17 -20.79 -2.27 3.04
N GLN A 18 -19.99 -2.05 4.07
CA GLN A 18 -19.78 -3.02 5.15
C GLN A 18 -21.09 -3.31 5.92
N ALA A 19 -21.89 -2.29 6.18
CA ALA A 19 -23.21 -2.49 6.77
C ALA A 19 -24.15 -3.31 5.84
N THR A 20 -24.08 -3.06 4.54
CA THR A 20 -24.83 -3.85 3.55
C THR A 20 -24.37 -5.29 3.49
N ILE A 21 -23.05 -5.55 3.59
CA ILE A 21 -22.47 -6.89 3.66
C ILE A 21 -22.96 -7.63 4.91
N ALA A 22 -22.97 -6.98 6.06
CA ALA A 22 -23.46 -7.57 7.31
C ALA A 22 -24.96 -7.94 7.21
N MET A 23 -25.76 -7.08 6.61
CA MET A 23 -27.16 -7.39 6.32
C MET A 23 -27.31 -8.59 5.37
N GLN A 24 -26.50 -8.64 4.30
CA GLN A 24 -26.50 -9.74 3.33
C GLN A 24 -26.12 -11.08 3.98
N GLN A 25 -25.17 -11.09 4.93
CA GLN A 25 -24.82 -12.28 5.69
C GLN A 25 -26.00 -12.82 6.50
N SER A 26 -26.81 -11.94 7.08
CA SER A 26 -28.03 -12.33 7.80
C SER A 26 -29.08 -12.93 6.86
N ILE A 27 -29.22 -12.37 5.63
CA ILE A 27 -30.11 -12.91 4.59
C ILE A 27 -29.65 -14.30 4.16
N ILE A 28 -28.35 -14.51 3.96
CA ILE A 28 -27.76 -15.82 3.62
C ILE A 28 -28.06 -16.84 4.73
N GLN A 29 -27.90 -16.44 5.99
CA GLN A 29 -28.22 -17.31 7.12
C GLN A 29 -29.68 -17.76 7.09
N SER A 30 -30.62 -16.82 6.90
CA SER A 30 -32.07 -17.12 6.80
C SER A 30 -32.39 -18.02 5.60
N ALA A 31 -31.77 -17.76 4.45
CA ALA A 31 -31.93 -18.61 3.25
C ALA A 31 -31.39 -20.01 3.47
N SER A 32 -30.26 -20.15 4.19
CA SER A 32 -29.68 -21.44 4.57
C SER A 32 -30.62 -22.23 5.47
N GLU A 33 -31.17 -21.60 6.49
CA GLU A 33 -32.14 -22.24 7.41
C GLU A 33 -33.40 -22.69 6.68
N THR A 34 -33.90 -21.86 5.77
CA THR A 34 -35.05 -22.22 4.92
C THR A 34 -34.72 -23.42 4.04
N TRP A 35 -33.57 -23.43 3.38
CA TRP A 35 -33.16 -24.57 2.57
C TRP A 35 -33.00 -25.82 3.41
N GLN A 36 -32.38 -25.76 4.58
CA GLN A 36 -32.21 -26.93 5.48
C GLN A 36 -33.57 -27.47 5.93
N ALA A 37 -34.56 -26.63 6.26
CA ALA A 37 -35.88 -27.04 6.65
C ALA A 37 -36.59 -27.82 5.51
N VAL A 38 -36.54 -27.28 4.28
CA VAL A 38 -37.12 -27.94 3.11
C VAL A 38 -36.39 -29.24 2.77
N LYS A 39 -35.08 -29.30 2.93
CA LYS A 39 -34.24 -30.51 2.74
C LYS A 39 -34.64 -31.62 3.72
N HIS A 40 -34.88 -31.28 4.98
CA HIS A 40 -35.36 -32.27 5.96
C HIS A 40 -36.75 -32.77 5.63
N GLU A 41 -37.65 -31.92 5.12
CA GLU A 41 -38.96 -32.34 4.64
C GLU A 41 -38.85 -33.26 3.42
N GLU A 42 -37.98 -32.94 2.45
CA GLU A 42 -37.69 -33.77 1.28
C GLU A 42 -37.20 -35.17 1.71
N GLN A 43 -36.23 -35.24 2.62
CA GLN A 43 -35.71 -36.50 3.14
C GLN A 43 -36.79 -37.34 3.86
N LYS A 44 -37.71 -36.69 4.55
CA LYS A 44 -38.86 -37.36 5.17
C LYS A 44 -39.75 -37.95 4.11
N ARG A 45 -40.15 -37.19 3.09
CA ARG A 45 -41.02 -37.66 2.00
C ARG A 45 -40.39 -38.79 1.20
N LEU A 46 -39.07 -38.72 0.97
CA LEU A 46 -38.31 -39.79 0.32
C LEU A 46 -38.44 -41.09 1.12
N ARG A 47 -38.18 -41.08 2.43
CA ARG A 47 -38.28 -42.25 3.31
C ARG A 47 -39.71 -42.80 3.39
N ASP A 48 -40.73 -41.94 3.37
CA ASP A 48 -42.12 -42.35 3.35
C ASP A 48 -42.45 -43.04 2.03
N THR A 49 -41.99 -42.50 0.89
CA THR A 49 -42.17 -43.14 -0.43
C THR A 49 -41.50 -44.51 -0.50
N GLU A 50 -40.22 -44.62 -0.06
CA GLU A 50 -39.49 -45.88 -0.03
C GLU A 50 -40.19 -46.92 0.87
N ARG A 51 -40.76 -46.49 1.98
CA ARG A 51 -41.53 -47.38 2.89
C ARG A 51 -42.78 -47.91 2.23
N TYR A 52 -43.56 -47.02 1.55
CA TYR A 52 -44.77 -47.44 0.84
C TYR A 52 -44.46 -48.31 -0.35
N GLU A 53 -43.38 -48.10 -1.09
CA GLU A 53 -42.94 -48.98 -2.16
C GLU A 53 -42.58 -50.40 -1.65
N LYS A 54 -41.95 -50.51 -0.49
CA LYS A 54 -41.69 -51.82 0.15
C LYS A 54 -42.98 -52.51 0.59
N LEU A 55 -43.93 -51.80 1.17
CA LEU A 55 -45.21 -52.33 1.59
C LEU A 55 -46.09 -52.76 0.39
N ALA A 56 -45.95 -52.14 -0.75
CA ALA A 56 -46.65 -52.51 -1.99
C ALA A 56 -46.26 -53.91 -2.47
N GLN A 57 -44.99 -54.35 -2.26
CA GLN A 57 -44.55 -55.68 -2.63
C GLN A 57 -45.27 -56.76 -1.87
N SER A 58 -45.85 -56.49 -0.71
CA SER A 58 -46.67 -57.37 0.09
C SER A 58 -48.17 -57.27 -0.12
N ALA A 59 -48.62 -56.47 -1.16
CA ALA A 59 -50.00 -56.15 -1.43
C ALA A 59 -50.74 -55.49 -0.25
N ALA A 60 -50.04 -54.86 0.69
CA ALA A 60 -50.60 -54.26 1.90
C ALA A 60 -51.18 -52.88 1.71
N ILE A 61 -50.93 -52.22 0.57
CA ILE A 61 -51.43 -50.86 0.25
C ILE A 61 -51.85 -50.73 -1.20
N SER A 62 -52.73 -49.75 -1.49
CA SER A 62 -53.19 -49.50 -2.84
C SER A 62 -52.18 -48.69 -3.69
N GLN A 63 -52.21 -48.90 -5.02
CA GLN A 63 -51.34 -48.15 -5.97
C GLN A 63 -51.51 -46.64 -5.84
N GLN A 64 -52.74 -46.17 -5.56
CA GLN A 64 -53.05 -44.75 -5.38
C GLN A 64 -52.23 -44.12 -4.23
N ILE A 65 -51.99 -44.83 -3.15
CA ILE A 65 -51.18 -44.33 -2.02
C ILE A 65 -49.73 -44.16 -2.45
N ILE A 66 -49.15 -45.08 -3.23
CA ILE A 66 -47.79 -44.97 -3.75
C ILE A 66 -47.67 -43.78 -4.72
N ASP A 67 -48.59 -43.65 -5.63
CA ASP A 67 -48.60 -42.58 -6.62
C ASP A 67 -48.71 -41.19 -5.95
N ASN A 68 -49.54 -41.06 -4.92
CA ASN A 68 -49.62 -39.85 -4.10
C ASN A 68 -48.34 -39.55 -3.38
N ALA A 69 -47.69 -40.56 -2.75
CA ALA A 69 -46.40 -40.38 -2.06
C ALA A 69 -45.29 -39.94 -3.03
N ARG A 70 -45.22 -40.56 -4.21
CA ARG A 70 -44.28 -40.13 -5.26
C ARG A 70 -44.49 -38.70 -5.71
N PHE A 71 -45.76 -38.30 -5.91
CA PHE A 71 -46.12 -36.96 -6.29
C PHE A 71 -45.70 -35.94 -5.19
N ASP A 72 -46.02 -36.23 -3.93
CA ASP A 72 -45.64 -35.45 -2.76
C ASP A 72 -44.11 -35.29 -2.67
N TYR A 73 -43.36 -36.37 -2.85
CA TYR A 73 -41.91 -36.30 -2.88
C TYR A 73 -41.40 -35.41 -4.02
N GLN A 74 -41.88 -35.59 -5.24
CA GLN A 74 -41.50 -34.78 -6.40
C GLN A 74 -41.78 -33.28 -6.18
N GLN A 75 -42.89 -32.95 -5.56
CA GLN A 75 -43.27 -31.58 -5.23
C GLN A 75 -42.28 -30.96 -4.23
N VAL A 76 -41.95 -31.72 -3.15
CA VAL A 76 -40.99 -31.21 -2.11
C VAL A 76 -39.57 -31.16 -2.65
N ALA A 77 -39.15 -32.13 -3.47
CA ALA A 77 -37.86 -32.10 -4.16
C ALA A 77 -37.70 -30.89 -5.11
N ALA A 78 -38.80 -30.47 -5.74
CA ALA A 78 -38.77 -29.24 -6.52
C ALA A 78 -38.67 -27.96 -5.65
N LYS A 79 -39.31 -27.96 -4.47
CA LYS A 79 -39.18 -26.88 -3.48
C LYS A 79 -37.77 -26.81 -2.90
N GLU A 80 -37.15 -27.97 -2.61
CA GLU A 80 -35.77 -28.06 -2.10
C GLU A 80 -34.81 -27.44 -3.12
N ARG A 81 -34.88 -27.86 -4.39
CA ARG A 81 -34.04 -27.28 -5.47
C ARG A 81 -34.19 -25.77 -5.61
N LYS A 82 -35.44 -25.28 -5.47
CA LYS A 82 -35.68 -23.83 -5.48
C LYS A 82 -35.00 -23.16 -4.30
N ALA A 83 -35.18 -23.64 -3.08
CA ALA A 83 -34.57 -23.07 -1.88
C ALA A 83 -33.02 -23.13 -1.94
N ALA A 84 -32.45 -24.23 -2.49
CA ALA A 84 -31.00 -24.34 -2.72
C ALA A 84 -30.49 -23.28 -3.70
N ASN A 85 -31.23 -23.03 -4.79
CA ASN A 85 -30.89 -21.99 -5.75
C ASN A 85 -31.00 -20.60 -5.15
N ASP A 86 -32.06 -20.32 -4.40
CA ASP A 86 -32.23 -19.03 -3.70
C ASP A 86 -31.07 -18.77 -2.74
N PHE A 87 -30.67 -19.76 -1.94
CA PHE A 87 -29.49 -19.67 -1.07
C PHE A 87 -28.20 -19.39 -1.87
N GLN A 88 -28.01 -20.06 -3.01
CA GLN A 88 -26.85 -19.85 -3.87
C GLN A 88 -26.81 -18.43 -4.49
N VAL A 89 -27.97 -17.91 -4.88
CA VAL A 89 -28.11 -16.54 -5.40
C VAL A 89 -27.68 -15.52 -4.34
N GLU A 90 -28.12 -15.69 -3.08
CA GLU A 90 -27.74 -14.78 -2.01
C GLU A 90 -26.24 -14.85 -1.69
N LYS A 91 -25.60 -16.00 -1.82
CA LYS A 91 -24.15 -16.14 -1.72
C LYS A 91 -23.41 -15.39 -2.85
N GLN A 92 -23.91 -15.49 -4.08
CA GLN A 92 -23.33 -14.75 -5.20
C GLN A 92 -23.46 -13.24 -5.01
N ARG A 93 -24.58 -12.78 -4.44
CA ARG A 93 -24.79 -11.38 -4.11
C ARG A 93 -23.76 -10.86 -3.10
N LEU A 94 -23.42 -11.67 -2.09
CA LEU A 94 -22.33 -11.34 -1.17
C LEU A 94 -20.99 -11.18 -1.89
N ALA A 95 -20.67 -12.06 -2.84
CA ALA A 95 -19.43 -11.96 -3.61
C ALA A 95 -19.35 -10.64 -4.42
N VAL A 96 -20.47 -10.20 -4.98
CA VAL A 96 -20.55 -8.90 -5.67
C VAL A 96 -20.30 -7.74 -4.70
N LEU A 97 -20.90 -7.77 -3.51
CA LEU A 97 -20.73 -6.74 -2.48
C LEU A 97 -19.28 -6.70 -1.98
N SER A 98 -18.64 -7.87 -1.80
CA SER A 98 -17.22 -7.96 -1.42
C SER A 98 -16.31 -7.36 -2.49
N ALA A 99 -16.60 -7.59 -3.77
CA ALA A 99 -15.85 -6.97 -4.86
C ALA A 99 -16.04 -5.43 -4.89
N GLN A 100 -17.25 -4.94 -4.56
CA GLN A 100 -17.51 -3.51 -4.43
C GLN A 100 -16.74 -2.90 -3.24
N GLU A 101 -16.67 -3.61 -2.11
CA GLU A 101 -15.85 -3.18 -0.95
C GLU A 101 -14.39 -3.02 -1.35
N GLU A 102 -13.83 -3.99 -2.06
CA GLU A 102 -12.43 -3.95 -2.51
C GLU A 102 -12.17 -2.78 -3.46
N ASN A 103 -13.07 -2.51 -4.38
CA ASN A 103 -12.97 -1.35 -5.27
C ASN A 103 -12.96 -0.02 -4.50
N VAL A 104 -13.77 0.10 -3.44
CA VAL A 104 -13.76 1.32 -2.60
C VAL A 104 -12.49 1.41 -1.78
N ARG A 105 -11.95 0.30 -1.28
CA ARG A 105 -10.64 0.26 -0.60
C ARG A 105 -9.52 0.74 -1.52
N ALA A 106 -9.45 0.21 -2.74
CA ALA A 106 -8.48 0.65 -3.74
C ALA A 106 -8.61 2.15 -4.06
N SER A 107 -9.84 2.66 -4.17
CA SER A 107 -10.07 4.11 -4.37
C SER A 107 -9.60 4.95 -3.17
N ILE A 108 -9.71 4.46 -1.94
CA ILE A 108 -9.17 5.14 -0.76
C ILE A 108 -7.65 5.19 -0.82
N GLU A 109 -6.99 4.09 -1.17
CA GLU A 109 -5.53 4.02 -1.31
C GLU A 109 -5.02 4.98 -2.39
N GLU A 110 -5.69 5.04 -3.54
CA GLU A 110 -5.38 6.00 -4.61
C GLU A 110 -5.41 7.44 -4.11
N VAL A 111 -6.47 7.82 -3.39
CA VAL A 111 -6.61 9.18 -2.86
C VAL A 111 -5.59 9.46 -1.75
N GLN A 112 -5.23 8.45 -0.95
CA GLN A 112 -4.17 8.56 0.06
C GLN A 112 -2.79 8.77 -0.59
N ALA A 113 -2.47 8.04 -1.65
CA ALA A 113 -1.25 8.24 -2.42
C ALA A 113 -1.19 9.66 -3.01
N ALA A 114 -2.30 10.15 -3.58
CA ALA A 114 -2.40 11.51 -4.08
C ALA A 114 -2.22 12.58 -2.97
N LEU A 115 -2.72 12.30 -1.75
CA LEU A 115 -2.50 13.18 -0.60
C LEU A 115 -1.03 13.21 -0.20
N THR A 116 -0.38 12.06 -0.14
CA THR A 116 1.06 11.95 0.17
C THR A 116 1.89 12.72 -0.85
N GLN A 117 1.59 12.56 -2.14
CA GLN A 117 2.28 13.32 -3.19
C GLN A 117 2.09 14.83 -3.00
N ALA A 118 0.87 15.30 -2.74
CA ALA A 118 0.60 16.72 -2.53
C ALA A 118 1.30 17.28 -1.27
N LEU A 119 1.50 16.47 -0.23
CA LEU A 119 2.26 16.84 0.96
C LEU A 119 3.77 16.94 0.67
N LEU A 120 4.32 16.02 -0.13
CA LEU A 120 5.70 16.10 -0.61
C LEU A 120 5.92 17.34 -1.50
N ASP A 121 4.99 17.61 -2.40
CA ASP A 121 5.04 18.81 -3.24
C ASP A 121 5.03 20.09 -2.39
N LEU A 122 4.24 20.10 -1.32
CA LEU A 122 4.23 21.22 -0.35
C LEU A 122 5.56 21.31 0.41
N GLU A 123 6.14 20.18 0.83
CA GLU A 123 7.43 20.15 1.50
C GLU A 123 8.54 20.68 0.59
N TYR A 124 8.54 20.34 -0.68
CA TYR A 124 9.50 20.84 -1.67
C TYR A 124 9.39 22.34 -1.93
N THR A 125 8.29 22.99 -1.56
CA THR A 125 8.23 24.46 -1.59
C THR A 125 9.11 25.13 -0.53
N LEU A 126 9.60 24.37 0.46
CA LEU A 126 10.48 24.82 1.52
C LEU A 126 11.87 24.21 1.35
N VAL A 127 12.75 24.96 0.68
CA VAL A 127 14.15 24.54 0.53
C VAL A 127 14.89 24.79 1.85
N ARG A 128 15.33 23.71 2.51
CA ARG A 128 16.06 23.77 3.79
C ARG A 128 17.55 23.55 3.56
N ALA A 129 18.36 24.17 4.40
CA ALA A 129 19.79 23.89 4.46
C ALA A 129 20.02 22.45 4.95
N PRO A 130 20.78 21.61 4.22
CA PRO A 130 21.07 20.24 4.63
C PRO A 130 22.12 20.15 5.74
N ILE A 131 22.89 21.21 5.95
CA ILE A 131 23.99 21.30 6.94
C ILE A 131 23.99 22.67 7.60
N ASP A 132 24.57 22.76 8.77
CA ASP A 132 24.90 24.03 9.40
C ASP A 132 26.09 24.68 8.67
N GLY A 133 25.95 25.95 8.30
CA GLY A 133 26.97 26.60 7.50
C GLY A 133 26.73 28.09 7.29
N ILE A 134 27.70 28.74 6.64
CA ILE A 134 27.61 30.15 6.23
C ILE A 134 27.24 30.19 4.75
N VAL A 135 26.31 31.07 4.41
CA VAL A 135 25.92 31.33 3.01
C VAL A 135 27.10 32.05 2.31
N ALA A 136 27.73 31.37 1.36
CA ALA A 136 28.85 31.92 0.58
C ALA A 136 28.35 32.63 -0.68
N ASN A 137 27.40 32.05 -1.40
CA ASN A 137 26.84 32.61 -2.61
C ASN A 137 25.34 32.39 -2.64
N ARG A 138 24.59 33.43 -2.93
CA ARG A 138 23.14 33.39 -3.09
C ARG A 138 22.76 33.86 -4.48
N SER A 139 22.28 32.95 -5.33
CA SER A 139 21.74 33.24 -6.67
C SER A 139 20.22 33.42 -6.68
N ALA A 140 19.53 32.92 -5.66
CA ALA A 140 18.09 33.05 -5.54
C ALA A 140 17.67 34.45 -5.12
N HIS A 141 16.77 35.06 -5.89
CA HIS A 141 16.15 36.35 -5.59
C HIS A 141 14.64 36.23 -5.62
N THR A 142 13.96 37.04 -4.79
CA THR A 142 12.50 37.08 -4.77
C THR A 142 11.97 37.49 -6.15
N GLY A 143 11.03 36.73 -6.69
CA GLY A 143 10.45 36.92 -8.01
C GLY A 143 11.21 36.24 -9.16
N SER A 144 12.36 35.60 -8.91
CA SER A 144 13.07 34.86 -9.93
C SER A 144 12.37 33.49 -10.16
N TRP A 145 12.27 33.16 -11.43
CA TRP A 145 11.89 31.78 -11.81
C TRP A 145 13.10 30.86 -11.66
N VAL A 146 12.88 29.68 -11.05
CA VAL A 146 13.93 28.67 -10.86
C VAL A 146 13.46 27.34 -11.43
N GLU A 147 14.36 26.63 -12.08
CA GLU A 147 14.10 25.28 -12.61
C GLU A 147 14.74 24.24 -11.71
N GLY A 148 14.29 22.99 -11.85
CA GLY A 148 14.91 21.86 -11.15
C GLY A 148 16.41 21.74 -11.49
N GLY A 149 17.27 21.67 -10.45
CA GLY A 149 18.73 21.64 -10.63
C GLY A 149 19.41 23.01 -10.56
N THR A 150 18.67 24.12 -10.51
CA THR A 150 19.25 25.45 -10.34
C THR A 150 19.85 25.58 -8.94
N SER A 151 21.15 25.99 -8.87
CA SER A 151 21.80 26.32 -7.61
C SER A 151 21.21 27.59 -7.02
N LEU A 152 20.61 27.52 -5.84
CA LEU A 152 19.97 28.65 -5.16
C LEU A 152 20.91 29.35 -4.19
N VAL A 153 21.66 28.53 -3.43
CA VAL A 153 22.54 29.00 -2.36
C VAL A 153 23.71 28.01 -2.25
N SER A 154 24.93 28.53 -2.05
CA SER A 154 26.08 27.73 -1.66
C SER A 154 26.29 27.86 -0.16
N LEU A 155 26.40 26.73 0.52
CA LEU A 155 26.68 26.66 1.96
C LEU A 155 28.10 26.20 2.19
N VAL A 156 28.82 26.89 3.05
CA VAL A 156 30.14 26.49 3.53
C VAL A 156 29.98 25.99 4.96
N PRO A 157 30.33 24.72 5.25
CA PRO A 157 30.27 24.20 6.61
C PRO A 157 31.23 24.97 7.53
N VAL A 158 30.83 25.18 8.78
CA VAL A 158 31.70 25.83 9.80
C VAL A 158 32.42 24.80 10.67
N SER A 159 32.01 23.56 10.62
CA SER A 159 32.65 22.42 11.28
C SER A 159 33.13 21.41 10.23
N GLU A 160 34.13 20.60 10.58
CA GLU A 160 34.69 19.57 9.70
C GLU A 160 35.25 20.14 8.39
N LEU A 161 36.12 21.13 8.54
CA LEU A 161 36.82 21.74 7.41
C LEU A 161 37.95 20.82 6.94
N TRP A 162 38.10 20.72 5.62
CA TRP A 162 39.27 20.07 5.01
C TRP A 162 40.03 21.04 4.14
N VAL A 163 41.31 20.71 3.90
CA VAL A 163 42.21 21.49 3.05
C VAL A 163 42.77 20.58 1.96
N ASP A 164 42.55 20.96 0.70
CA ASP A 164 43.20 20.30 -0.43
C ASP A 164 44.56 20.92 -0.65
N ALA A 165 45.63 20.13 -0.30
CA ALA A 165 46.99 20.60 -0.42
C ALA A 165 47.66 19.95 -1.64
N ASN A 166 48.13 20.76 -2.55
CA ASN A 166 48.85 20.34 -3.73
C ASN A 166 50.36 20.24 -3.47
N TYR A 167 50.91 19.04 -3.51
CA TYR A 167 52.34 18.79 -3.33
C TYR A 167 52.97 18.27 -4.62
N LYS A 168 54.29 18.48 -4.76
CA LYS A 168 55.06 17.83 -5.83
C LYS A 168 55.33 16.38 -5.47
N GLU A 169 55.52 15.53 -6.47
CA GLU A 169 55.70 14.10 -6.29
C GLU A 169 56.82 13.77 -5.28
N ASN A 170 57.94 14.51 -5.33
CA ASN A 170 59.06 14.33 -4.41
C ASN A 170 58.75 14.73 -2.96
N GLN A 171 57.69 15.46 -2.70
CA GLN A 171 57.26 15.92 -1.36
C GLN A 171 56.30 14.97 -0.66
N ILE A 172 55.58 14.15 -1.46
CA ILE A 172 54.60 13.21 -0.90
C ILE A 172 55.20 11.86 -0.51
N ALA A 173 56.49 11.66 -0.82
CA ALA A 173 57.18 10.40 -0.47
C ALA A 173 57.18 10.21 1.05
N GLY A 174 56.48 9.14 1.49
CA GLY A 174 56.36 8.79 2.91
C GLY A 174 55.13 9.31 3.62
N MET A 175 54.29 10.15 2.97
CA MET A 175 52.99 10.56 3.52
C MET A 175 52.00 9.39 3.50
N LYS A 176 51.25 9.24 4.58
CA LYS A 176 50.23 8.18 4.72
C LYS A 176 48.97 8.76 5.35
N PRO A 177 47.78 8.26 4.99
CA PRO A 177 46.57 8.58 5.71
C PRO A 177 46.72 8.36 7.23
N GLY A 178 46.17 9.26 8.03
CA GLY A 178 46.25 9.27 9.48
C GLY A 178 47.48 10.00 10.06
N MET A 179 48.44 10.43 9.23
CA MET A 179 49.58 11.24 9.72
C MET A 179 49.11 12.63 10.15
N LYS A 180 49.69 13.13 11.25
CA LYS A 180 49.42 14.48 11.75
C LYS A 180 49.93 15.53 10.77
N ALA A 181 49.17 16.57 10.57
CA ALA A 181 49.50 17.71 9.73
C ALA A 181 49.29 19.02 10.50
N GLU A 182 50.18 19.97 10.28
CA GLU A 182 50.07 21.31 10.79
C GLU A 182 49.74 22.26 9.62
N ILE A 183 48.72 23.05 9.79
CA ILE A 183 48.21 23.96 8.74
C ILE A 183 48.35 25.39 9.27
N ARG A 184 48.96 26.27 8.46
CA ARG A 184 49.03 27.71 8.72
C ARG A 184 48.39 28.44 7.56
N ALA A 185 47.47 29.32 7.87
CA ALA A 185 46.81 30.16 6.90
C ALA A 185 47.34 31.61 7.02
N ASP A 186 47.76 32.19 5.92
CA ASP A 186 48.35 33.55 5.93
C ASP A 186 47.36 34.64 6.36
N ILE A 187 46.05 34.37 6.18
CA ILE A 187 45.00 35.28 6.62
C ILE A 187 44.81 35.26 8.15
N LEU A 188 45.18 34.19 8.83
CA LEU A 188 45.09 34.00 10.28
C LEU A 188 46.50 33.98 10.87
N LYS A 189 47.15 35.12 10.86
CA LYS A 189 48.56 35.24 11.32
C LYS A 189 48.72 34.82 12.78
N GLY A 190 49.52 33.79 12.98
CA GLY A 190 49.92 33.31 14.33
C GLY A 190 49.05 32.12 14.81
N GLU A 191 48.04 31.72 14.11
CA GLU A 191 47.26 30.53 14.44
C GLU A 191 47.80 29.29 13.73
N LEU A 192 47.92 28.21 14.50
CA LEU A 192 48.36 26.90 14.04
C LEU A 192 47.18 25.92 14.18
N PHE A 193 46.76 25.37 13.07
CA PHE A 193 45.68 24.37 13.03
C PHE A 193 46.30 22.98 12.98
N HIS A 194 45.79 22.07 13.78
CA HIS A 194 46.20 20.69 13.80
C HIS A 194 45.16 19.81 13.09
N GLY A 195 45.63 19.00 12.18
CA GLY A 195 44.77 18.06 11.41
C GLY A 195 45.48 16.75 11.20
N HIS A 196 44.91 15.93 10.35
CA HIS A 196 45.53 14.69 9.90
C HIS A 196 45.26 14.51 8.40
N ILE A 197 46.12 13.76 7.75
CA ILE A 197 45.95 13.40 6.34
C ILE A 197 44.79 12.42 6.25
N GLU A 198 43.73 12.82 5.59
CA GLU A 198 42.55 11.97 5.37
C GLU A 198 42.80 10.99 4.22
N SER A 199 43.22 11.51 3.08
CA SER A 199 43.50 10.73 1.87
C SER A 199 44.61 11.34 1.02
N LEU A 200 45.17 10.54 0.15
CA LEU A 200 46.11 10.96 -0.89
C LEU A 200 45.48 10.62 -2.25
N SER A 201 45.39 11.62 -3.12
CA SER A 201 44.92 11.37 -4.48
C SER A 201 45.93 10.55 -5.29
N PRO A 202 45.53 9.46 -5.93
CA PRO A 202 46.44 8.64 -6.76
C PRO A 202 46.77 9.29 -8.11
N ALA A 203 46.17 10.45 -8.43
CA ALA A 203 46.33 11.14 -9.72
C ALA A 203 46.76 12.59 -9.50
N THR A 204 47.44 13.18 -10.47
CA THR A 204 47.85 14.59 -10.43
C THR A 204 46.67 15.53 -10.54
N GLY A 205 46.72 16.70 -9.93
CA GLY A 205 45.67 17.72 -10.02
C GLY A 205 45.34 18.11 -11.47
N ALA A 206 46.29 18.01 -12.38
CA ALA A 206 46.08 18.24 -13.81
C ALA A 206 45.13 17.22 -14.48
N SER A 207 45.00 16.01 -13.89
CA SER A 207 44.07 15.00 -14.40
C SER A 207 42.59 15.30 -14.08
N PHE A 208 42.33 16.20 -13.14
CA PHE A 208 40.98 16.60 -12.70
C PHE A 208 40.65 18.07 -13.02
N SER A 209 41.61 18.83 -13.56
CA SER A 209 41.40 20.22 -13.95
C SER A 209 41.07 20.32 -15.44
N LEU A 210 40.02 21.10 -15.78
CA LEU A 210 39.66 21.43 -17.16
C LEU A 210 40.70 22.38 -17.82
N ILE A 211 41.51 23.01 -17.02
CA ILE A 211 42.59 23.92 -17.48
C ILE A 211 43.86 23.48 -16.74
N PRO A 212 44.91 22.93 -17.40
CA PRO A 212 46.13 22.60 -16.77
C PRO A 212 46.86 23.89 -16.36
N ILE A 213 47.16 24.02 -15.08
CA ILE A 213 47.96 25.11 -14.50
C ILE A 213 49.42 24.77 -14.61
#